data_603dd0be0fc603609bc2de7caf4296d4
#
_entry.id   603dd0be0fc603609bc2de7caf4296d4
#
_cell.length_a   1.000
_cell.length_b   1.000
_cell.length_c   1.000
_cell.angle_alpha   90.00
_cell.angle_beta   90.00
_cell.angle_gamma   90.00
#
_symmetry.space_group_name_H-M   'P 1'
#
loop_
_entity.id
_entity.type
_entity.pdbx_description
1 polymer ?
#
loop_
_entity_poly.entity_id
_entity_poly.type
_entity_poly.pdbx_seq_one_letter_code
_entity_poly.pdbx_strand_id
1 'polypeptide(L)'
;MSRIVTLHPRTYNEAKEIGEAFRDNVPVIMNLSDMDDTDAKRLVDFAAGLVFGLHGSIERVTNKVFLLSPEHIEVDAEGGEAQQPRALFNQS
;
A
#
# COMPACT_ATOMS: atom_id res chain seq x y z
N MET A 1 -5.06 -11.21 16.32
CA MET A 1 -5.99 -10.84 15.38
C MET A 1 -5.49 -9.86 14.41
N SER A 2 -5.78 -10.04 13.19
CA SER A 2 -5.29 -9.17 12.18
C SER A 2 -6.19 -8.01 11.97
N ARG A 3 -5.64 -6.93 11.57
CA ARG A 3 -6.38 -5.74 11.33
C ARG A 3 -5.86 -5.13 10.05
N ILE A 4 -6.70 -4.61 9.23
CA ILE A 4 -6.32 -3.91 8.02
C ILE A 4 -6.97 -2.55 8.05
N VAL A 5 -6.19 -1.54 7.76
CA VAL A 5 -6.72 -0.20 7.73
C VAL A 5 -6.99 0.17 6.26
N THR A 6 -8.17 0.69 5.99
CA THR A 6 -8.50 1.13 4.64
C THR A 6 -8.50 2.65 4.65
N LEU A 7 -7.70 3.25 3.79
CA LEU A 7 -7.60 4.69 3.70
C LEU A 7 -8.05 5.17 2.33
N HIS A 8 -8.69 6.32 2.33
CA HIS A 8 -9.22 6.93 1.12
C HIS A 8 -8.71 8.35 1.08
N PRO A 9 -7.45 8.55 0.84
CA PRO A 9 -6.90 9.90 0.91
C PRO A 9 -7.41 10.79 -0.21
N ARG A 10 -7.56 12.05 0.10
CA ARG A 10 -7.96 13.03 -0.89
C ARG A 10 -6.81 13.92 -1.24
N THR A 11 -5.85 14.06 -0.36
CA THR A 11 -4.69 14.89 -0.61
C THR A 11 -3.46 14.16 -0.16
N TYR A 12 -2.32 14.62 -0.65
CA TYR A 12 -1.05 14.01 -0.29
C TYR A 12 -0.74 14.17 1.19
N ASN A 13 -1.32 15.17 1.83
CA ASN A 13 -1.05 15.39 3.25
C ASN A 13 -1.48 14.19 4.11
N GLU A 14 -2.35 13.35 3.59
CA GLU A 14 -2.82 12.21 4.36
C GLU A 14 -1.86 11.04 4.29
N ALA A 15 -0.74 11.20 3.58
CA ALA A 15 0.26 10.13 3.50
C ALA A 15 0.79 9.72 4.86
N LYS A 16 0.78 10.64 5.82
CA LYS A 16 1.29 10.34 7.14
C LYS A 16 0.56 9.17 7.77
N GLU A 17 -0.74 9.07 7.55
CA GLU A 17 -1.52 8.00 8.13
C GLU A 17 -1.07 6.64 7.62
N ILE A 18 -0.65 6.60 6.37
CA ILE A 18 -0.17 5.36 5.79
C ILE A 18 1.12 4.95 6.49
N GLY A 19 2.00 5.91 6.69
CA GLY A 19 3.27 5.62 7.35
C GLY A 19 3.08 5.15 8.78
N GLU A 20 2.12 5.77 9.48
CA GLU A 20 1.90 5.40 10.86
C GLU A 20 1.35 3.98 10.97
N ALA A 21 0.39 3.63 10.13
CA ALA A 21 -0.17 2.30 10.18
C ALA A 21 0.90 1.26 9.82
N PHE A 22 1.67 1.55 8.81
CA PHE A 22 2.68 0.61 8.35
C PHE A 22 3.75 0.41 9.42
N ARG A 23 4.11 1.47 10.11
CA ARG A 23 5.11 1.39 11.16
C ARG A 23 4.60 0.55 12.32
N ASP A 24 3.29 0.49 12.50
CA ASP A 24 2.69 -0.30 13.55
C ASP A 24 2.37 -1.73 13.09
N ASN A 25 2.93 -2.13 11.96
CA ASN A 25 2.73 -3.46 11.41
C ASN A 25 1.28 -3.72 11.01
N VAL A 26 0.61 -2.70 10.55
CA VAL A 26 -0.78 -2.84 10.12
C VAL A 26 -0.83 -2.75 8.60
N PRO A 27 -1.40 -3.73 7.92
CA PRO A 27 -1.55 -3.64 6.47
C PRO A 27 -2.51 -2.52 6.11
N VAL A 28 -2.28 -1.91 4.96
CA VAL A 28 -3.06 -0.77 4.54
C VAL A 28 -3.62 -1.00 3.14
N ILE A 29 -4.91 -0.77 2.98
CA ILE A 29 -5.49 -0.71 1.66
C ILE A 29 -5.63 0.77 1.36
N MET A 30 -5.01 1.20 0.27
CA MET A 30 -4.95 2.59 -0.09
C MET A 30 -5.76 2.79 -1.35
N ASN A 31 -6.87 3.51 -1.23
CA ASN A 31 -7.75 3.74 -2.37
C ASN A 31 -7.56 5.17 -2.84
N LEU A 32 -7.02 5.32 -4.03
CA LEU A 32 -6.64 6.63 -4.55
C LEU A 32 -7.65 7.23 -5.52
N SER A 33 -8.85 6.68 -5.56
CA SER A 33 -9.82 7.14 -6.54
C SER A 33 -10.30 8.56 -6.32
N ASP A 34 -10.09 9.12 -5.12
CA ASP A 34 -10.51 10.48 -4.85
C ASP A 34 -9.39 11.50 -4.99
N MET A 35 -8.25 11.10 -5.50
CA MET A 35 -7.11 12.00 -5.68
C MET A 35 -6.91 12.30 -7.15
N ASP A 36 -6.34 13.46 -7.44
CA ASP A 36 -6.01 13.73 -8.82
C ASP A 36 -4.77 12.90 -9.16
N ASP A 37 -4.50 12.75 -10.45
CA ASP A 37 -3.44 11.86 -10.88
C ASP A 37 -2.07 12.26 -10.40
N THR A 38 -1.80 13.52 -10.29
CA THR A 38 -0.49 13.98 -9.85
C THR A 38 -0.24 13.60 -8.40
N ASP A 39 -1.22 13.86 -7.53
CA ASP A 39 -1.06 13.51 -6.14
C ASP A 39 -1.11 12.01 -5.92
N ALA A 40 -1.89 11.31 -6.71
CA ALA A 40 -1.94 9.86 -6.60
C ALA A 40 -0.58 9.27 -6.92
N LYS A 41 0.09 9.78 -7.95
CA LYS A 41 1.41 9.28 -8.31
C LYS A 41 2.41 9.58 -7.20
N ARG A 42 2.34 10.77 -6.61
CA ARG A 42 3.23 11.10 -5.51
C ARG A 42 3.02 10.15 -4.33
N LEU A 43 1.77 9.81 -4.07
CA LEU A 43 1.48 8.95 -2.95
C LEU A 43 1.95 7.52 -3.21
N VAL A 44 1.83 7.05 -4.43
CA VAL A 44 2.35 5.74 -4.78
C VAL A 44 3.87 5.73 -4.63
N ASP A 45 4.53 6.80 -5.03
CA ASP A 45 5.99 6.87 -4.90
C ASP A 45 6.40 6.85 -3.43
N PHE A 46 5.67 7.57 -2.59
CA PHE A 46 5.95 7.57 -1.17
C PHE A 46 5.72 6.16 -0.60
N ALA A 47 4.62 5.54 -0.97
CA ALA A 47 4.28 4.22 -0.45
C ALA A 47 5.31 3.18 -0.89
N ALA A 48 5.78 3.28 -2.12
CA ALA A 48 6.79 2.36 -2.60
C ALA A 48 8.09 2.50 -1.80
N GLY A 49 8.49 3.72 -1.52
CA GLY A 49 9.68 3.94 -0.71
C GLY A 49 9.53 3.43 0.71
N LEU A 50 8.35 3.66 1.27
CA LEU A 50 8.05 3.21 2.63
C LEU A 50 8.12 1.68 2.70
N VAL A 51 7.49 1.02 1.76
CA VAL A 51 7.46 -0.42 1.71
C VAL A 51 8.87 -0.97 1.54
N PHE A 52 9.63 -0.39 0.63
CA PHE A 52 10.98 -0.85 0.39
C PHE A 52 11.83 -0.68 1.65
N GLY A 53 11.74 0.48 2.28
CA GLY A 53 12.55 0.77 3.45
C GLY A 53 12.23 -0.10 4.65
N LEU A 54 10.98 -0.54 4.75
CA LEU A 54 10.56 -1.36 5.88
C LEU A 54 10.37 -2.82 5.52
N HIS A 55 10.90 -3.23 4.38
CA HIS A 55 10.88 -4.64 3.96
C HIS A 55 9.46 -5.22 3.81
N GLY A 56 8.55 -4.41 3.42
CA GLY A 56 7.18 -4.87 3.19
C GLY A 56 6.96 -5.15 1.72
N SER A 57 5.71 -5.16 1.31
CA SER A 57 5.36 -5.35 -0.07
C SER A 57 4.18 -4.47 -0.46
N ILE A 58 4.06 -4.20 -1.75
CA ILE A 58 2.96 -3.40 -2.23
C ILE A 58 2.43 -4.09 -3.48
N GLU A 59 1.11 -4.16 -3.57
CA GLU A 59 0.47 -4.83 -4.67
C GLU A 59 -0.64 -3.95 -5.20
N ARG A 60 -0.72 -3.82 -6.51
CA ARG A 60 -1.80 -3.05 -7.11
C ARG A 60 -2.98 -3.99 -7.26
N VAL A 61 -4.04 -3.73 -6.54
CA VAL A 61 -5.23 -4.57 -6.57
C VAL A 61 -6.10 -4.18 -7.75
N THR A 62 -6.30 -2.88 -7.94
CA THR A 62 -6.97 -2.38 -9.12
C THR A 62 -6.20 -1.15 -9.56
N ASN A 63 -6.69 -0.48 -10.59
CA ASN A 63 -6.01 0.66 -11.12
C ASN A 63 -5.74 1.75 -10.08
N LYS A 64 -6.59 1.90 -9.11
CA LYS A 64 -6.44 2.95 -8.12
C LYS A 64 -6.39 2.41 -6.69
N VAL A 65 -6.28 1.13 -6.51
CA VAL A 65 -6.31 0.54 -5.18
C VAL A 65 -5.06 -0.30 -4.97
N PHE A 66 -4.36 -0.04 -3.88
CA PHE A 66 -3.12 -0.74 -3.57
C PHE A 66 -3.17 -1.36 -2.18
N LEU A 67 -2.55 -2.50 -2.03
CA LEU A 67 -2.45 -3.16 -0.75
C LEU A 67 -0.99 -3.11 -0.31
N LEU A 68 -0.75 -2.54 0.85
CA LEU A 68 0.59 -2.47 1.42
C LEU A 68 0.64 -3.42 2.61
N SER A 69 1.58 -4.33 2.59
CA SER A 69 1.71 -5.33 3.65
C SER A 69 3.06 -5.20 4.35
N PRO A 70 3.06 -5.08 5.66
CA PRO A 70 4.32 -4.98 6.40
C PRO A 70 5.11 -6.28 6.34
N GLU A 71 6.37 -6.20 6.72
CA GLU A 71 7.23 -7.36 6.76
C GLU A 71 6.60 -8.43 7.64
N HIS A 72 6.69 -9.66 7.22
CA HIS A 72 6.19 -10.82 7.98
C HIS A 72 4.65 -10.89 8.11
N ILE A 73 3.94 -10.03 7.41
CA ILE A 73 2.49 -10.09 7.42
C ILE A 73 2.04 -10.43 6.02
N GLU A 74 1.24 -11.47 5.87
CA GLU A 74 0.71 -11.82 4.59
C GLU A 74 -0.77 -11.57 4.57
N VAL A 75 -1.25 -10.90 3.56
CA VAL A 75 -2.66 -10.66 3.40
C VAL A 75 -3.11 -11.37 2.14
N ASP A 76 -4.09 -12.26 2.32
CA ASP A 76 -4.56 -13.01 1.21
C ASP A 76 -5.62 -12.22 0.53
N ALA A 77 -5.34 -11.63 -0.57
CA ALA A 77 -6.33 -10.84 -1.27
C ALA A 77 -7.12 -11.79 -2.09
N GLU A 78 -8.35 -11.58 -2.17
CA GLU A 78 -9.11 -12.24 -3.00
C GLU A 78 -8.60 -13.32 -3.79
N GLY A 79 -8.93 -14.29 -3.89
CA GLY A 79 -8.38 -15.32 -4.65
C GLY A 79 -7.51 -16.21 -3.88
N GLY A 80 -7.14 -15.79 -2.80
CA GLY A 80 -6.38 -16.63 -1.94
C GLY A 80 -4.99 -16.93 -2.37
N GLU A 81 -4.43 -16.23 -3.26
CA GLU A 81 -3.16 -16.51 -3.66
C GLU A 81 -2.23 -15.53 -3.16
N ALA A 82 -1.32 -15.89 -2.43
CA ALA A 82 -0.33 -15.00 -1.87
C ALA A 82 0.40 -14.37 -3.00
N GLN A 83 0.42 -13.10 -3.03
CA GLN A 83 1.04 -12.41 -4.10
C GLN A 83 2.47 -12.17 -3.82
N GLN A 84 3.27 -12.26 -4.83
CA GLN A 84 4.68 -11.99 -4.66
C GLN A 84 4.88 -10.52 -4.59
N PRO A 85 5.67 -10.05 -3.69
CA PRO A 85 5.89 -8.63 -3.55
C PRO A 85 6.82 -8.13 -4.62
N ARG A 86 6.52 -8.40 -5.83
CA ARG A 86 7.37 -7.94 -6.87
C ARG A 86 6.76 -6.97 -7.80
N ALA A 87 5.52 -6.71 -7.62
CA ALA A 87 4.83 -5.94 -8.57
C ALA A 87 5.47 -4.64 -8.90
N LEU A 88 6.05 -4.00 -7.94
CA LEU A 88 6.57 -2.73 -8.20
C LEU A 88 8.02 -2.72 -8.46
N PHE A 89 8.75 -3.51 -7.78
CA PHE A 89 10.20 -3.48 -7.88
C PHE A 89 10.79 -4.53 -8.80
N ASN A 90 10.01 -5.47 -9.20
CA ASN A 90 10.48 -6.50 -10.06
C ASN A 90 9.88 -6.43 -11.39
N GLN A 91 9.65 -5.32 -11.84
CA GLN A 91 9.06 -5.19 -13.03
C GLN A 91 9.96 -5.52 -14.00
N SER A 92 10.33 -5.80 -14.56
CA SER A 92 11.30 -5.96 -15.50
C SER A 92 10.95 -6.62 -16.60
#